data_3be94983357faf9abc7951325b7d19f4
#
_entry.id   3be94983357faf9abc7951325b7d19f4
#
_cell.length_a   1.000
_cell.length_b   1.000
_cell.length_c   1.000
_cell.angle_alpha   90.00
_cell.angle_beta   90.00
_cell.angle_gamma   90.00
#
_symmetry.space_group_name_H-M   'P 1'
#
loop_
_entity.id
_entity.type
_entity.pdbx_description
1 polymer ?
#
loop_
_entity_poly.entity_id
_entity_poly.type
_entity_poly.pdbx_seq_one_letter_code
_entity_poly.pdbx_strand_id
1 'polypeptide(L)'
;MSENRKDQHIRYALEQSSSYNSFDEIELIHRSLPLVDLAEIDLTTHFAGRDWEFPFYINAMTGGSKRAKEINQKLAAVAEACGRLFVTGSYSAGLKDPNDQSYAVKKDHPHLLLATNIGIDKEPDLGLRTVEELHPLFLQVHVNLMQELLMPEGERSFHTWKDHLKSYGQG
;
A
#
# COMPACT_ATOMS: atom_id res chain seq x y z
N MET A 1 1.96 -18.57 23.12
CA MET A 1 2.65 -17.72 22.12
C MET A 1 1.77 -16.51 21.88
N SER A 2 2.30 -15.30 22.02
CA SER A 2 1.54 -14.09 21.68
C SER A 2 1.30 -14.05 20.16
N GLU A 3 0.07 -13.69 19.76
CA GLU A 3 -0.31 -13.49 18.37
C GLU A 3 0.62 -12.41 17.74
N ASN A 4 1.05 -12.64 16.48
CA ASN A 4 1.84 -11.63 15.77
C ASN A 4 1.00 -10.37 15.57
N ARG A 5 1.58 -9.18 15.84
CA ARG A 5 0.90 -7.87 15.70
C ARG A 5 0.26 -7.68 14.31
N LYS A 6 0.92 -8.16 13.25
CA LYS A 6 0.38 -8.08 11.89
C LYS A 6 -0.89 -8.92 11.70
N ASP A 7 -0.95 -10.08 12.34
CA ASP A 7 -2.15 -10.93 12.32
C ASP A 7 -3.27 -10.33 13.18
N GLN A 8 -2.92 -9.65 14.31
CA GLN A 8 -3.90 -8.89 15.10
C GLN A 8 -4.55 -7.78 14.26
N HIS A 9 -3.78 -7.03 13.45
CA HIS A 9 -4.33 -6.01 12.56
C HIS A 9 -5.32 -6.60 11.56
N ILE A 10 -5.00 -7.75 10.95
CA ILE A 10 -5.91 -8.44 10.04
C ILE A 10 -7.20 -8.87 10.77
N ARG A 11 -7.06 -9.41 11.98
CA ARG A 11 -8.22 -9.83 12.80
C ARG A 11 -9.12 -8.65 13.13
N TYR A 12 -8.56 -7.55 13.64
CA TYR A 12 -9.32 -6.35 13.95
C TYR A 12 -10.01 -5.75 12.73
N ALA A 13 -9.35 -5.73 11.59
CA ALA A 13 -9.96 -5.26 10.35
C ALA A 13 -11.18 -6.09 9.91
N LEU A 14 -11.17 -7.40 10.19
CA LEU A 14 -12.30 -8.30 9.91
C LEU A 14 -13.42 -8.21 10.93
N GLU A 15 -13.08 -7.88 12.18
CA GLU A 15 -14.06 -7.75 13.30
C GLU A 15 -14.68 -6.35 13.35
N GLN A 16 -14.00 -5.35 12.78
CA GLN A 16 -14.45 -3.97 12.82
C GLN A 16 -15.67 -3.77 11.93
N SER A 17 -16.77 -3.39 12.53
CA SER A 17 -17.93 -2.85 11.81
C SER A 17 -17.80 -1.32 11.75
N SER A 18 -17.79 -0.74 10.55
CA SER A 18 -17.89 0.71 10.39
C SER A 18 -19.35 1.06 10.08
N SER A 19 -19.97 1.89 10.93
CA SER A 19 -21.28 2.49 10.65
C SER A 19 -21.17 3.77 9.80
N TYR A 20 -19.96 4.23 9.54
CA TYR A 20 -19.67 5.47 8.82
C TYR A 20 -18.69 5.20 7.69
N ASN A 21 -19.06 5.67 6.51
CA ASN A 21 -18.21 5.65 5.32
C ASN A 21 -18.06 7.09 4.81
N SER A 22 -16.83 7.60 4.77
CA SER A 22 -16.57 8.97 4.30
C SER A 22 -17.03 9.22 2.86
N PHE A 23 -17.20 8.18 2.04
CA PHE A 23 -17.78 8.32 0.70
C PHE A 23 -19.28 8.68 0.73
N ASP A 24 -19.98 8.45 1.84
CA ASP A 24 -21.39 8.84 2.00
C ASP A 24 -21.56 10.38 2.07
N GLU A 25 -20.46 11.11 2.29
CA GLU A 25 -20.43 12.59 2.22
C GLU A 25 -20.32 13.12 0.78
N ILE A 26 -20.08 12.24 -0.21
CA ILE A 26 -19.96 12.61 -1.61
C ILE A 26 -21.30 12.38 -2.28
N GLU A 27 -21.94 13.46 -2.69
CA GLU A 27 -23.20 13.42 -3.44
C GLU A 27 -22.95 13.65 -4.94
N LEU A 28 -23.34 12.67 -5.77
CA LEU A 28 -23.29 12.79 -7.22
C LEU A 28 -24.59 13.38 -7.74
N ILE A 29 -24.49 14.52 -8.43
CA ILE A 29 -25.64 15.16 -9.07
C ILE A 29 -26.06 14.35 -10.29
N HIS A 30 -27.21 13.66 -10.19
CA HIS A 30 -27.78 12.92 -11.30
C HIS A 30 -28.27 13.88 -12.40
N ARG A 31 -27.87 13.58 -13.65
CA ARG A 31 -28.38 14.27 -14.85
C ARG A 31 -29.14 13.28 -15.70
N SER A 32 -30.45 13.53 -15.91
CA SER A 32 -31.34 12.64 -16.68
C SER A 32 -31.03 12.65 -18.16
N LEU A 33 -30.43 13.74 -18.68
CA LEU A 33 -29.96 13.84 -20.05
C LEU A 33 -28.44 13.79 -20.06
N PRO A 34 -27.82 12.68 -20.48
CA PRO A 34 -26.38 12.58 -20.62
C PRO A 34 -25.92 13.52 -21.76
N LEU A 35 -24.72 14.09 -21.57
CA LEU A 35 -24.06 14.96 -22.53
C LEU A 35 -22.99 14.22 -23.35
N VAL A 36 -22.72 12.96 -22.99
CA VAL A 36 -21.69 12.11 -23.61
C VAL A 36 -22.24 10.70 -23.77
N ASP A 37 -21.82 10.00 -24.80
CA ASP A 37 -22.11 8.59 -24.99
C ASP A 37 -21.14 7.74 -24.14
N LEU A 38 -21.56 6.53 -23.78
CA LEU A 38 -20.74 5.61 -22.98
C LEU A 38 -19.38 5.32 -23.65
N ALA A 39 -19.34 5.27 -24.98
CA ALA A 39 -18.12 5.04 -25.74
C ALA A 39 -17.12 6.22 -25.71
N GLU A 40 -17.56 7.41 -25.29
CA GLU A 40 -16.73 8.61 -25.18
C GLU A 40 -16.07 8.73 -23.79
N ILE A 41 -16.45 7.83 -22.85
CA ILE A 41 -15.91 7.86 -21.49
C ILE A 41 -14.49 7.26 -21.51
N ASP A 42 -13.51 8.09 -21.21
CA ASP A 42 -12.12 7.69 -21.01
C ASP A 42 -11.80 7.64 -19.52
N LEU A 43 -11.36 6.47 -19.03
CA LEU A 43 -10.93 6.24 -17.64
C LEU A 43 -9.41 6.18 -17.50
N THR A 44 -8.68 6.42 -18.58
CA THR A 44 -7.22 6.42 -18.54
C THR A 44 -6.70 7.49 -17.59
N THR A 45 -5.62 7.19 -16.90
CA THR A 45 -4.96 8.14 -16.00
C THR A 45 -3.47 7.99 -16.07
N HIS A 46 -2.73 9.09 -15.88
CA HIS A 46 -1.29 9.10 -15.79
C HIS A 46 -0.85 9.15 -14.32
N PHE A 47 -0.12 8.13 -13.88
CA PHE A 47 0.39 8.06 -12.51
C PHE A 47 1.72 7.26 -12.46
N ALA A 48 2.67 7.70 -11.64
CA ALA A 48 3.97 7.05 -11.45
C ALA A 48 4.72 6.79 -12.79
N GLY A 49 4.71 7.80 -13.68
CA GLY A 49 5.45 7.78 -14.94
C GLY A 49 4.88 6.84 -16.02
N ARG A 50 3.65 6.38 -15.89
CA ARG A 50 2.99 5.53 -16.89
C ARG A 50 1.49 5.76 -16.96
N ASP A 51 0.91 5.34 -18.09
CA ASP A 51 -0.52 5.38 -18.32
C ASP A 51 -1.20 4.11 -17.81
N TRP A 52 -2.35 4.28 -17.20
CA TRP A 52 -3.19 3.23 -16.63
C TRP A 52 -4.56 3.28 -17.29
N GLU A 53 -5.08 2.14 -17.65
CA GLU A 53 -6.41 2.01 -18.26
C GLU A 53 -7.55 2.44 -17.31
N PHE A 54 -7.32 2.30 -15.98
CA PHE A 54 -8.30 2.69 -14.96
C PHE A 54 -7.59 3.35 -13.76
N PRO A 55 -8.24 4.33 -13.08
CA PRO A 55 -7.65 5.11 -12.00
C PRO A 55 -7.70 4.40 -10.64
N PHE A 56 -7.39 3.11 -10.56
CA PHE A 56 -7.35 2.38 -9.30
C PHE A 56 -6.29 1.27 -9.28
N TYR A 57 -5.86 0.90 -8.08
CA TYR A 57 -4.91 -0.17 -7.80
C TYR A 57 -5.20 -0.82 -6.44
N ILE A 58 -4.59 -1.96 -6.17
CA ILE A 58 -4.67 -2.63 -4.87
C ILE A 58 -3.66 -1.97 -3.94
N ASN A 59 -4.16 -1.20 -2.97
CA ASN A 59 -3.32 -0.41 -2.06
C ASN A 59 -2.67 -1.28 -0.96
N ALA A 60 -1.68 -0.67 -0.27
CA ALA A 60 -0.89 -1.27 0.80
C ALA A 60 -1.77 -1.74 1.98
N MET A 61 -1.82 -3.05 2.22
CA MET A 61 -2.63 -3.63 3.30
C MET A 61 -1.79 -4.50 4.24
N THR A 62 -1.16 -5.56 3.74
CA THR A 62 -0.57 -6.61 4.57
C THR A 62 0.89 -6.88 4.24
N GLY A 63 1.62 -7.42 5.23
CA GLY A 63 3.00 -7.86 5.15
C GLY A 63 3.51 -8.26 6.54
N GLY A 64 4.57 -9.06 6.62
CA GLY A 64 5.25 -9.38 7.86
C GLY A 64 4.63 -10.53 8.67
N SER A 65 3.83 -11.41 8.04
CA SER A 65 3.34 -12.63 8.69
C SER A 65 3.02 -13.73 7.67
N LYS A 66 2.86 -14.97 8.14
CA LYS A 66 2.44 -16.11 7.30
C LYS A 66 1.07 -15.87 6.68
N ARG A 67 0.12 -15.33 7.44
CA ARG A 67 -1.21 -15.00 6.94
C ARG A 67 -1.16 -13.89 5.90
N ALA A 68 -0.32 -12.88 6.12
CA ALA A 68 -0.08 -11.82 5.14
C ALA A 68 0.49 -12.37 3.82
N LYS A 69 1.37 -13.39 3.86
CA LYS A 69 1.86 -14.07 2.67
C LYS A 69 0.71 -14.64 1.83
N GLU A 70 -0.20 -15.37 2.47
CA GLU A 70 -1.35 -16.00 1.78
C GLU A 70 -2.26 -14.95 1.13
N ILE A 71 -2.51 -13.84 1.82
CA ILE A 71 -3.32 -12.72 1.32
C ILE A 71 -2.61 -12.05 0.15
N ASN A 72 -1.33 -11.69 0.31
CA ASN A 72 -0.55 -11.01 -0.72
C ASN A 72 -0.42 -11.84 -1.99
N GLN A 73 -0.25 -13.15 -1.90
CA GLN A 73 -0.22 -14.04 -3.06
C GLN A 73 -1.54 -14.03 -3.84
N LYS A 74 -2.68 -14.05 -3.14
CA LYS A 74 -3.99 -13.98 -3.79
C LYS A 74 -4.22 -12.62 -4.46
N LEU A 75 -3.87 -11.53 -3.77
CA LEU A 75 -4.02 -10.19 -4.32
C LEU A 75 -3.07 -9.94 -5.50
N ALA A 76 -1.85 -10.45 -5.43
CA ALA A 76 -0.88 -10.39 -6.51
C ALA A 76 -1.38 -11.14 -7.76
N ALA A 77 -1.96 -12.34 -7.58
CA ALA A 77 -2.56 -13.09 -8.69
C ALA A 77 -3.68 -12.32 -9.39
N VAL A 78 -4.57 -11.70 -8.60
CA VAL A 78 -5.66 -10.86 -9.16
C VAL A 78 -5.09 -9.64 -9.86
N ALA A 79 -4.14 -8.93 -9.23
CA ALA A 79 -3.52 -7.74 -9.81
C ALA A 79 -2.82 -8.04 -11.13
N GLU A 80 -2.02 -9.13 -11.19
CA GLU A 80 -1.34 -9.56 -12.41
C GLU A 80 -2.32 -9.94 -13.52
N ALA A 81 -3.35 -10.75 -13.20
CA ALA A 81 -4.36 -11.16 -14.17
C ALA A 81 -5.16 -9.98 -14.74
N CYS A 82 -5.36 -8.93 -13.96
CA CYS A 82 -6.07 -7.71 -14.38
C CYS A 82 -5.13 -6.63 -14.93
N GLY A 83 -3.83 -6.83 -14.98
CA GLY A 83 -2.85 -5.81 -15.36
C GLY A 83 -2.85 -4.60 -14.42
N ARG A 84 -3.11 -4.80 -13.12
CA ARG A 84 -3.21 -3.72 -12.13
C ARG A 84 -1.97 -3.67 -11.23
N LEU A 85 -1.74 -2.49 -10.68
CA LEU A 85 -0.70 -2.29 -9.67
C LEU A 85 -1.13 -2.93 -8.34
N PHE A 86 -0.20 -3.61 -7.70
CA PHE A 86 -0.32 -4.10 -6.33
C PHE A 86 0.73 -3.43 -5.45
N VAL A 87 0.31 -2.86 -4.32
CA VAL A 87 1.20 -2.27 -3.32
C VAL A 87 1.22 -3.16 -2.08
N THR A 88 2.39 -3.67 -1.70
CA THR A 88 2.53 -4.44 -0.45
C THR A 88 2.36 -3.54 0.78
N GLY A 89 1.96 -4.12 1.91
CA GLY A 89 2.04 -3.43 3.19
C GLY A 89 3.48 -3.08 3.55
N SER A 90 3.64 -2.26 4.61
CA SER A 90 4.95 -1.75 5.05
C SER A 90 6.04 -2.82 5.10
N TYR A 91 7.13 -2.60 4.39
CA TYR A 91 8.30 -3.49 4.32
C TYR A 91 9.15 -3.51 5.61
N SER A 92 8.73 -2.79 6.65
CA SER A 92 9.45 -2.75 7.94
C SER A 92 9.72 -4.14 8.55
N ALA A 93 8.90 -5.14 8.26
CA ALA A 93 9.14 -6.52 8.69
C ALA A 93 10.21 -7.20 7.82
N GLY A 94 10.20 -7.00 6.49
CA GLY A 94 11.22 -7.51 5.58
C GLY A 94 12.61 -6.96 5.86
N LEU A 95 12.71 -5.69 6.24
CA LEU A 95 13.98 -5.09 6.68
C LEU A 95 14.57 -5.76 7.94
N LYS A 96 13.71 -6.33 8.80
CA LYS A 96 14.13 -7.05 10.03
C LYS A 96 14.40 -8.53 9.77
N ASP A 97 13.67 -9.14 8.85
CA ASP A 97 13.81 -10.54 8.45
C ASP A 97 13.85 -10.65 6.91
N PRO A 98 15.05 -10.74 6.31
CA PRO A 98 15.22 -10.90 4.87
C PRO A 98 14.60 -12.19 4.30
N ASN A 99 14.25 -13.16 5.16
CA ASN A 99 13.61 -14.40 4.77
C ASN A 99 12.07 -14.32 4.77
N ASP A 100 11.50 -13.16 5.11
CA ASP A 100 10.05 -12.97 5.12
C ASP A 100 9.47 -13.09 3.72
N GLN A 101 8.78 -14.20 3.48
CA GLN A 101 8.20 -14.54 2.18
C GLN A 101 6.90 -13.78 1.86
N SER A 102 6.39 -12.96 2.79
CA SER A 102 5.15 -12.21 2.58
C SER A 102 5.27 -11.09 1.52
N TYR A 103 6.50 -10.70 1.21
CA TYR A 103 6.82 -9.69 0.19
C TYR A 103 7.35 -10.29 -1.13
N ALA A 104 7.68 -11.58 -1.15
CA ALA A 104 8.29 -12.24 -2.29
C ALA A 104 7.27 -12.61 -3.41
N VAL A 105 6.28 -11.74 -3.63
CA VAL A 105 5.16 -12.02 -4.57
C VAL A 105 5.61 -12.11 -6.03
N LYS A 106 6.63 -11.36 -6.44
CA LYS A 106 7.15 -11.39 -7.82
C LYS A 106 7.80 -12.73 -8.19
N LYS A 107 8.14 -13.57 -7.21
CA LYS A 107 8.67 -14.90 -7.47
C LYS A 107 7.65 -15.78 -8.19
N ASP A 108 6.39 -15.70 -7.77
CA ASP A 108 5.29 -16.49 -8.34
C ASP A 108 4.50 -15.69 -9.39
N HIS A 109 4.66 -14.35 -9.40
CA HIS A 109 3.97 -13.40 -10.29
C HIS A 109 4.99 -12.46 -10.96
N PRO A 110 5.79 -12.95 -11.96
CA PRO A 110 6.92 -12.21 -12.54
C PRO A 110 6.51 -10.96 -13.33
N HIS A 111 5.27 -10.91 -13.85
CA HIS A 111 4.75 -9.79 -14.63
C HIS A 111 3.97 -8.79 -13.77
N LEU A 112 3.88 -9.05 -12.45
CA LEU A 112 3.17 -8.19 -11.52
C LEU A 112 3.77 -6.78 -11.51
N LEU A 113 2.91 -5.78 -11.68
CA LEU A 113 3.24 -4.39 -11.43
C LEU A 113 3.23 -4.17 -9.91
N LEU A 114 4.42 -4.11 -9.32
CA LEU A 114 4.62 -4.05 -7.87
C LEU A 114 5.06 -2.67 -7.44
N ALA A 115 4.43 -2.14 -6.39
CA ALA A 115 4.97 -1.09 -5.54
C ALA A 115 5.04 -1.58 -4.10
N THR A 116 5.71 -0.84 -3.24
CA THR A 116 5.88 -1.20 -1.85
C THR A 116 5.70 0.01 -0.94
N ASN A 117 5.65 -0.23 0.35
CA ASN A 117 5.32 0.77 1.34
C ASN A 117 6.30 0.75 2.51
N ILE A 118 6.60 1.93 3.07
CA ILE A 118 7.41 2.10 4.27
C ILE A 118 6.85 3.21 5.16
N GLY A 119 7.11 3.16 6.47
CA GLY A 119 6.73 4.24 7.38
C GLY A 119 7.70 5.41 7.31
N ILE A 120 7.17 6.63 7.46
CA ILE A 120 7.96 7.88 7.53
C ILE A 120 8.94 7.90 8.73
N ASP A 121 8.68 7.08 9.73
CA ASP A 121 9.53 6.87 10.92
C ASP A 121 10.87 6.17 10.60
N LYS A 122 11.00 5.62 9.41
CA LYS A 122 12.24 4.94 8.97
C LYS A 122 13.21 5.93 8.34
N GLU A 123 14.50 5.72 8.65
CA GLU A 123 15.57 6.48 8.00
C GLU A 123 15.53 6.29 6.47
N PRO A 124 15.82 7.33 5.68
CA PRO A 124 15.77 7.27 4.22
C PRO A 124 16.58 6.13 3.59
N ASP A 125 17.73 5.77 4.18
CA ASP A 125 18.56 4.66 3.72
C ASP A 125 17.82 3.31 3.76
N LEU A 126 16.91 3.12 4.71
CA LEU A 126 16.07 1.91 4.75
C LEU A 126 15.02 1.90 3.63
N GLY A 127 14.58 3.07 3.21
CA GLY A 127 13.73 3.20 2.02
C GLY A 127 14.47 2.85 0.74
N LEU A 128 15.71 3.35 0.56
CA LEU A 128 16.57 2.98 -0.56
C LEU A 128 16.83 1.48 -0.59
N ARG A 129 17.19 0.89 0.54
CA ARG A 129 17.35 -0.55 0.66
C ARG A 129 16.09 -1.33 0.28
N THR A 130 14.90 -0.83 0.66
CA THR A 130 13.61 -1.43 0.27
C THR A 130 13.43 -1.43 -1.26
N VAL A 131 13.81 -0.33 -1.93
CA VAL A 131 13.79 -0.22 -3.39
C VAL A 131 14.77 -1.20 -4.04
N GLU A 132 15.98 -1.31 -3.51
CA GLU A 132 17.00 -2.24 -4.00
C GLU A 132 16.61 -3.71 -3.86
N GLU A 133 15.94 -4.08 -2.75
CA GLU A 133 15.55 -5.47 -2.49
C GLU A 133 14.30 -5.91 -3.26
N LEU A 134 13.32 -5.03 -3.46
CA LEU A 134 12.02 -5.38 -4.06
C LEU A 134 11.85 -4.93 -5.51
N HIS A 135 12.71 -4.02 -6.00
CA HIS A 135 12.61 -3.41 -7.34
C HIS A 135 11.18 -2.97 -7.69
N PRO A 136 10.54 -2.13 -6.84
CA PRO A 136 9.18 -1.67 -7.08
C PRO A 136 9.13 -0.57 -8.14
N LEU A 137 7.94 -0.32 -8.71
CA LEU A 137 7.71 0.85 -9.60
C LEU A 137 7.85 2.17 -8.83
N PHE A 138 7.45 2.19 -7.58
CA PHE A 138 7.65 3.31 -6.67
C PHE A 138 7.60 2.84 -5.21
N LEU A 139 8.11 3.66 -4.32
CA LEU A 139 8.01 3.50 -2.88
C LEU A 139 6.93 4.45 -2.34
N GLN A 140 5.93 3.89 -1.68
CA GLN A 140 4.92 4.66 -0.96
C GLN A 140 5.39 4.90 0.49
N VAL A 141 5.43 6.15 0.92
CA VAL A 141 5.74 6.51 2.30
C VAL A 141 4.45 6.86 3.04
N HIS A 142 4.08 6.05 4.04
CA HIS A 142 2.90 6.35 4.85
C HIS A 142 3.25 7.19 6.07
N VAL A 143 2.34 8.09 6.41
CA VAL A 143 2.42 8.97 7.59
C VAL A 143 1.19 8.70 8.46
N ASN A 144 1.40 8.10 9.64
CA ASN A 144 0.31 7.77 10.55
C ASN A 144 0.64 8.16 12.00
N LEU A 145 0.57 9.45 12.28
CA LEU A 145 0.84 10.02 13.60
C LEU A 145 -0.02 9.39 14.71
N MET A 146 -1.31 9.21 14.44
CA MET A 146 -2.23 8.70 15.48
C MET A 146 -1.89 7.26 15.86
N GLN A 147 -1.52 6.43 14.90
CA GLN A 147 -1.09 5.06 15.19
C GLN A 147 0.18 5.05 16.05
N GLU A 148 1.17 5.88 15.72
CA GLU A 148 2.40 5.98 16.51
C GLU A 148 2.13 6.44 17.94
N LEU A 149 1.25 7.42 18.15
CA LEU A 149 0.89 7.92 19.48
C LEU A 149 0.13 6.89 20.33
N LEU A 150 -0.67 6.03 19.70
CA LEU A 150 -1.49 5.04 20.41
C LEU A 150 -0.74 3.74 20.70
N MET A 151 0.30 3.41 19.92
CA MET A 151 1.10 2.20 20.15
C MET A 151 2.11 2.41 21.28
N PRO A 152 2.26 1.45 22.22
CA PRO A 152 3.28 1.53 23.28
C PRO A 152 4.71 1.67 22.73
N GLU A 153 5.01 0.99 21.63
CA GLU A 153 6.30 0.99 20.93
C GLU A 153 6.37 1.99 19.77
N GLY A 154 5.37 2.86 19.61
CA GLY A 154 5.32 3.83 18.53
C GLY A 154 6.32 4.97 18.71
N GLU A 155 6.62 5.64 17.59
CA GLU A 155 7.54 6.80 17.59
C GLU A 155 6.98 7.97 18.41
N ARG A 156 7.85 8.70 19.07
CA ARG A 156 7.51 9.87 19.89
C ARG A 156 8.23 11.13 19.44
N SER A 157 9.14 11.03 18.46
CA SER A 157 9.93 12.14 17.92
C SER A 157 9.60 12.34 16.45
N PHE A 158 8.90 13.41 16.10
CA PHE A 158 8.33 13.60 14.76
C PHE A 158 9.05 14.71 13.96
N HIS A 159 10.09 15.36 14.52
CA HIS A 159 10.74 16.51 13.84
C HIS A 159 11.54 16.11 12.61
N THR A 160 12.04 14.88 12.56
CA THR A 160 12.80 14.38 11.40
C THR A 160 11.90 14.02 10.21
N TRP A 161 10.61 13.81 10.43
CA TRP A 161 9.69 13.33 9.39
C TRP A 161 9.65 14.20 8.13
N LYS A 162 9.68 15.52 8.32
CA LYS A 162 9.70 16.45 7.18
C LYS A 162 10.98 16.34 6.36
N ASP A 163 12.11 16.08 6.99
CA ASP A 163 13.39 15.93 6.31
C ASP A 163 13.52 14.55 5.68
N HIS A 164 13.02 13.50 6.32
CA HIS A 164 12.87 12.18 5.70
C HIS A 164 12.04 12.27 4.41
N LEU A 165 10.89 12.95 4.46
CA LEU A 165 10.02 13.09 3.28
C LEU A 165 10.73 13.82 2.12
N LYS A 166 11.51 14.87 2.41
CA LYS A 166 12.32 15.55 1.39
C LYS A 166 13.37 14.64 0.79
N SER A 167 14.04 13.84 1.62
CA SER A 167 15.07 12.89 1.16
C SER A 167 14.50 11.81 0.25
N TYR A 168 13.31 11.29 0.56
CA TYR A 168 12.60 10.34 -0.31
C TYR A 168 12.18 10.95 -1.66
N GLY A 169 11.95 12.26 -1.74
CA GLY A 169 11.53 12.96 -2.97
C GLY A 169 12.68 13.37 -3.89
N GLN A 170 13.93 13.13 -3.51
CA GLN A 170 15.14 13.50 -4.29
C GLN A 170 15.82 12.31 -4.97
N GLY A 171 15.31 11.09 -4.79
CA GLY A 171 15.83 9.83 -5.34
C GLY A 171 14.86 9.28 -6.44
#